data_d4104edb430be9191ed54fe86829f0ec
#
_entry.id   d4104edb430be9191ed54fe86829f0ec
#
_cell.length_a   1.000
_cell.length_b   1.000
_cell.length_c   1.000
_cell.angle_alpha   90.00
_cell.angle_beta   90.00
_cell.angle_gamma   90.00
#
_symmetry.space_group_name_H-M   'P 1'
#
loop_
_entity.id
_entity.type
_entity.pdbx_description
1 polymer ?
#
loop_
_entity_poly.entity_id
_entity_poly.type
_entity_poly.pdbx_seq_one_letter_code
_entity_poly.pdbx_strand_id
1 'polypeptide(L)'
;MKIFFFYFLVLCIFPFNTFAKIAYIDLNFILNNSEVGKFVNFHIEKIKKENYSKYKQQENKLIEKEKLLISQKNILNEIEFNKKIVALTEEVKKYRSDKKSSIDRINKIKIDYTKEILKSLNPIIAKYVDLNSISIVIPKKNIIVGKKNLDITDQIIKLLNDNIKKINF
;
A
#
# COMPACT_ATOMS: atom_id res chain seq x y z
N MET A 1 40.25 -53.06 -21.55
CA MET A 1 39.02 -52.86 -20.69
C MET A 1 39.29 -52.14 -19.37
N LYS A 2 40.47 -52.24 -18.73
CA LYS A 2 40.77 -51.53 -17.45
C LYS A 2 41.02 -50.02 -17.61
N ILE A 3 41.50 -49.52 -18.75
CA ILE A 3 41.78 -48.11 -19.01
C ILE A 3 40.48 -47.33 -19.26
N PHE A 4 39.46 -47.93 -19.85
CA PHE A 4 38.16 -47.30 -20.10
C PHE A 4 37.37 -47.08 -18.82
N PHE A 5 37.52 -47.94 -17.84
CA PHE A 5 36.89 -47.84 -16.53
C PHE A 5 37.50 -46.72 -15.67
N PHE A 6 38.79 -46.45 -15.85
CA PHE A 6 39.50 -45.36 -15.14
C PHE A 6 39.10 -43.99 -15.67
N TYR A 7 38.85 -43.85 -17.00
CA TYR A 7 38.35 -42.61 -17.60
C TYR A 7 36.88 -42.31 -17.20
N PHE A 8 36.07 -43.32 -17.04
CA PHE A 8 34.68 -43.17 -16.58
C PHE A 8 34.64 -42.76 -15.11
N LEU A 9 35.52 -43.21 -14.27
CA LEU A 9 35.59 -42.85 -12.85
C LEU A 9 36.05 -41.39 -12.63
N VAL A 10 36.92 -40.86 -13.50
CA VAL A 10 37.39 -39.46 -13.41
C VAL A 10 36.31 -38.47 -13.82
N LEU A 11 35.35 -38.84 -14.68
CA LEU A 11 34.27 -37.99 -15.12
C LEU A 11 33.21 -37.72 -14.01
N CYS A 12 33.16 -38.58 -12.98
CA CYS A 12 32.20 -38.44 -11.86
C CYS A 12 32.68 -37.51 -10.72
N ILE A 13 33.88 -36.92 -10.78
CA ILE A 13 34.46 -36.15 -9.67
C ILE A 13 34.42 -34.64 -9.92
N PHE A 14 33.72 -34.14 -10.97
CA PHE A 14 33.49 -32.71 -11.09
C PHE A 14 32.40 -32.28 -10.10
N PRO A 15 32.74 -31.59 -9.00
CA PRO A 15 31.72 -31.03 -8.13
C PRO A 15 30.95 -29.98 -8.92
N PHE A 16 29.71 -30.24 -9.24
CA PHE A 16 28.80 -29.20 -9.68
C PHE A 16 28.64 -28.23 -8.50
N ASN A 17 29.44 -27.17 -8.45
CA ASN A 17 29.24 -26.08 -7.51
C ASN A 17 27.94 -25.32 -7.90
N THR A 18 26.82 -25.81 -7.43
CA THR A 18 25.57 -25.11 -7.50
C THR A 18 25.56 -24.00 -6.44
N PHE A 19 26.08 -22.83 -6.79
CA PHE A 19 25.94 -21.67 -5.93
C PHE A 19 24.48 -21.24 -5.90
N ALA A 20 23.88 -21.22 -4.70
CA ALA A 20 22.54 -20.66 -4.51
C ALA A 20 22.53 -19.19 -4.94
N LYS A 21 21.75 -18.87 -5.98
CA LYS A 21 21.62 -17.50 -6.47
C LYS A 21 20.62 -16.75 -5.58
N ILE A 22 21.10 -15.69 -4.93
CA ILE A 22 20.29 -14.84 -4.07
C ILE A 22 19.95 -13.55 -4.83
N ALA A 23 18.73 -13.06 -4.68
CA ALA A 23 18.32 -11.75 -5.16
C ALA A 23 17.60 -10.97 -4.06
N TYR A 24 17.40 -9.68 -4.25
CA TYR A 24 16.56 -8.88 -3.37
C TYR A 24 15.62 -7.97 -4.16
N ILE A 25 14.55 -7.53 -3.47
CA ILE A 25 13.46 -6.76 -4.07
C ILE A 25 12.95 -5.69 -3.12
N ASP A 26 12.70 -4.49 -3.65
CA ASP A 26 12.07 -3.40 -2.93
C ASP A 26 10.56 -3.38 -3.20
N LEU A 27 9.77 -4.08 -2.37
CA LEU A 27 8.33 -4.14 -2.50
C LEU A 27 7.67 -2.75 -2.36
N ASN A 28 8.18 -1.89 -1.47
CA ASN A 28 7.63 -0.55 -1.30
C ASN A 28 7.87 0.30 -2.55
N PHE A 29 9.04 0.18 -3.15
CA PHE A 29 9.35 0.87 -4.39
C PHE A 29 8.44 0.39 -5.53
N ILE A 30 8.20 -0.91 -5.66
CA ILE A 30 7.27 -1.48 -6.66
C ILE A 30 5.85 -0.95 -6.45
N LEU A 31 5.32 -1.01 -5.22
CA LEU A 31 3.97 -0.55 -4.88
C LEU A 31 3.76 0.94 -5.15
N ASN A 32 4.82 1.76 -5.12
CA ASN A 32 4.72 3.19 -5.36
C ASN A 32 5.05 3.60 -6.80
N ASN A 33 5.87 2.83 -7.53
CA ASN A 33 6.44 3.26 -8.81
C ASN A 33 5.94 2.46 -10.02
N SER A 34 5.32 1.28 -9.82
CA SER A 34 4.63 0.58 -10.90
C SER A 34 3.43 1.41 -11.42
N GLU A 35 3.01 1.18 -12.67
CA GLU A 35 1.85 1.88 -13.26
C GLU A 35 0.58 1.68 -12.41
N VAL A 36 0.33 0.45 -11.99
CA VAL A 36 -0.82 0.13 -11.11
C VAL A 36 -0.68 0.78 -9.75
N GLY A 37 0.52 0.82 -9.17
CA GLY A 37 0.78 1.47 -7.88
C GLY A 37 0.56 2.99 -7.94
N LYS A 38 1.07 3.65 -8.99
CA LYS A 38 0.82 5.08 -9.25
C LYS A 38 -0.66 5.38 -9.43
N PHE A 39 -1.37 4.55 -10.18
CA PHE A 39 -2.81 4.70 -10.38
C PHE A 39 -3.59 4.60 -9.07
N VAL A 40 -3.29 3.60 -8.23
CA VAL A 40 -3.90 3.44 -6.90
C VAL A 40 -3.59 4.64 -6.01
N ASN A 41 -2.33 5.06 -5.93
CA ASN A 41 -1.93 6.21 -5.12
C ASN A 41 -2.66 7.49 -5.57
N PHE A 42 -2.76 7.74 -6.87
CA PHE A 42 -3.52 8.88 -7.40
C PHE A 42 -4.99 8.81 -7.00
N HIS A 43 -5.62 7.65 -7.10
CA HIS A 43 -7.03 7.46 -6.72
C HIS A 43 -7.25 7.69 -5.22
N ILE A 44 -6.40 7.15 -4.37
CA ILE A 44 -6.43 7.36 -2.91
C ILE A 44 -6.26 8.84 -2.56
N GLU A 45 -5.32 9.54 -3.17
CA GLU A 45 -5.11 10.97 -2.90
C GLU A 45 -6.31 11.82 -3.36
N LYS A 46 -6.96 11.46 -4.46
CA LYS A 46 -8.22 12.10 -4.89
C LYS A 46 -9.32 11.93 -3.83
N ILE A 47 -9.54 10.70 -3.37
CA ILE A 47 -10.55 10.43 -2.31
C ILE A 47 -10.23 11.19 -1.03
N LYS A 48 -8.95 11.22 -0.61
CA LYS A 48 -8.52 11.99 0.57
C LYS A 48 -8.81 13.47 0.43
N LYS A 49 -8.51 14.07 -0.73
CA LYS A 49 -8.76 15.49 -1.00
C LYS A 49 -10.24 15.83 -0.95
N GLU A 50 -11.08 15.01 -1.58
CA GLU A 50 -12.54 15.17 -1.56
C GLU A 50 -13.08 15.04 -0.13
N ASN A 51 -12.61 14.04 0.60
CA ASN A 51 -12.98 13.80 2.00
C ASN A 51 -12.56 14.97 2.90
N TYR A 52 -11.33 15.47 2.76
CA TYR A 52 -10.85 16.64 3.48
C TYR A 52 -11.71 17.86 3.21
N SER A 53 -12.00 18.18 1.95
CA SER A 53 -12.83 19.32 1.57
C SER A 53 -14.24 19.23 2.19
N LYS A 54 -14.87 18.04 2.09
CA LYS A 54 -16.19 17.78 2.68
C LYS A 54 -16.21 18.05 4.19
N TYR A 55 -15.28 17.45 4.93
CA TYR A 55 -15.26 17.60 6.39
C TYR A 55 -14.82 19.00 6.84
N LYS A 56 -13.97 19.68 6.07
CA LYS A 56 -13.61 21.07 6.33
C LYS A 56 -14.80 22.01 6.19
N GLN A 57 -15.63 21.81 5.17
CA GLN A 57 -16.87 22.57 5.01
C GLN A 57 -17.87 22.31 6.14
N GLN A 58 -18.02 21.05 6.58
CA GLN A 58 -18.88 20.70 7.71
C GLN A 58 -18.37 21.32 9.02
N GLU A 59 -17.07 21.29 9.26
CA GLU A 59 -16.43 21.90 10.43
C GLU A 59 -16.71 23.41 10.48
N ASN A 60 -16.53 24.12 9.37
CA ASN A 60 -16.79 25.54 9.28
C ASN A 60 -18.25 25.86 9.59
N LYS A 61 -19.21 25.07 9.07
CA LYS A 61 -20.65 25.23 9.39
C LYS A 61 -20.95 25.03 10.87
N LEU A 62 -20.29 24.07 11.52
CA LEU A 62 -20.48 23.85 12.98
C LEU A 62 -19.91 25.01 13.78
N ILE A 63 -18.74 25.55 13.39
CA ILE A 63 -18.15 26.74 14.02
C ILE A 63 -19.08 27.97 13.88
N GLU A 64 -19.69 28.16 12.72
CA GLU A 64 -20.66 29.26 12.50
C GLU A 64 -21.91 29.09 13.37
N LYS A 65 -22.43 27.86 13.47
CA LYS A 65 -23.58 27.57 14.37
C LYS A 65 -23.25 27.85 15.83
N GLU A 66 -22.03 27.46 16.27
CA GLU A 66 -21.55 27.73 17.63
C GLU A 66 -21.48 29.23 17.90
N LYS A 67 -20.85 30.01 17.01
CA LYS A 67 -20.78 31.47 17.13
C LYS A 67 -22.17 32.12 17.20
N LEU A 68 -23.08 31.67 16.34
CA LEU A 68 -24.45 32.16 16.35
C LEU A 68 -25.18 31.83 17.68
N LEU A 69 -25.00 30.62 18.17
CA LEU A 69 -25.58 30.19 19.45
C LEU A 69 -25.06 31.03 20.61
N ILE A 70 -23.74 31.27 20.66
CA ILE A 70 -23.11 32.13 21.66
C ILE A 70 -23.70 33.55 21.62
N SER A 71 -23.87 34.14 20.43
CA SER A 71 -24.47 35.48 20.30
C SER A 71 -25.93 35.56 20.78
N GLN A 72 -26.64 34.44 20.77
CA GLN A 72 -28.04 34.34 21.21
C GLN A 72 -28.20 34.06 22.72
N LYS A 73 -27.10 33.89 23.46
CA LYS A 73 -27.13 33.51 24.87
C LYS A 73 -27.97 34.44 25.76
N ASN A 74 -27.91 35.74 25.49
CA ASN A 74 -28.63 36.74 26.28
C ASN A 74 -30.01 37.09 25.70
N ILE A 75 -30.39 36.50 24.57
CA ILE A 75 -31.65 36.76 23.86
C ILE A 75 -32.65 35.64 24.08
N LEU A 76 -32.17 34.40 24.10
CA LEU A 76 -32.99 33.19 24.29
C LEU A 76 -33.29 32.96 25.77
N ASN A 77 -34.46 32.38 26.07
CA ASN A 77 -34.66 31.83 27.41
C ASN A 77 -33.78 30.59 27.63
N GLU A 78 -33.59 30.25 28.91
CA GLU A 78 -32.67 29.18 29.32
C GLU A 78 -33.01 27.79 28.70
N ILE A 79 -34.31 27.48 28.61
CA ILE A 79 -34.79 26.21 28.07
C ILE A 79 -34.45 26.08 26.58
N GLU A 80 -34.72 27.11 25.81
CA GLU A 80 -34.44 27.14 24.37
C GLU A 80 -32.96 27.13 24.08
N PHE A 81 -32.16 27.88 24.87
CA PHE A 81 -30.71 27.91 24.75
C PHE A 81 -30.13 26.53 25.01
N ASN A 82 -30.50 25.85 26.11
CA ASN A 82 -30.05 24.52 26.46
C ASN A 82 -30.47 23.50 25.41
N LYS A 83 -31.68 23.58 24.85
CA LYS A 83 -32.10 22.69 23.74
C LYS A 83 -31.20 22.83 22.52
N LYS A 84 -30.81 24.06 22.15
CA LYS A 84 -29.88 24.29 21.03
C LYS A 84 -28.47 23.82 21.30
N ILE A 85 -27.97 23.97 22.56
CA ILE A 85 -26.68 23.40 22.98
C ILE A 85 -26.66 21.90 22.81
N VAL A 86 -27.67 21.20 23.29
CA VAL A 86 -27.75 19.72 23.16
C VAL A 86 -27.78 19.32 21.71
N ALA A 87 -28.58 19.97 20.86
CA ALA A 87 -28.66 19.69 19.43
C ALA A 87 -27.30 19.91 18.73
N LEU A 88 -26.61 21.02 19.00
CA LEU A 88 -25.28 21.28 18.42
C LEU A 88 -24.23 20.25 18.93
N THR A 89 -24.29 19.85 20.19
CA THR A 89 -23.42 18.85 20.76
C THR A 89 -23.57 17.50 20.03
N GLU A 90 -24.79 17.07 19.76
CA GLU A 90 -25.04 15.84 19.00
C GLU A 90 -24.58 15.97 17.53
N GLU A 91 -24.77 17.14 16.89
CA GLU A 91 -24.19 17.34 15.55
C GLU A 91 -22.68 17.26 15.54
N VAL A 92 -21.99 17.82 16.53
CA VAL A 92 -20.52 17.73 16.68
C VAL A 92 -20.06 16.30 16.91
N LYS A 93 -20.75 15.54 17.78
CA LYS A 93 -20.46 14.12 18.00
C LYS A 93 -20.58 13.32 16.71
N LYS A 94 -21.69 13.51 15.98
CA LYS A 94 -21.93 12.87 14.69
C LYS A 94 -20.84 13.22 13.69
N TYR A 95 -20.49 14.50 13.53
CA TYR A 95 -19.40 14.95 12.66
C TYR A 95 -18.08 14.23 12.96
N ARG A 96 -17.69 14.16 14.25
CA ARG A 96 -16.44 13.49 14.67
C ARG A 96 -16.45 12.00 14.33
N SER A 97 -17.56 11.32 14.61
CA SER A 97 -17.75 9.91 14.30
C SER A 97 -17.69 9.64 12.80
N ASP A 98 -18.41 10.42 12.00
CA ASP A 98 -18.46 10.27 10.54
C ASP A 98 -17.08 10.55 9.91
N LYS A 99 -16.37 11.59 10.39
CA LYS A 99 -15.01 11.93 9.93
C LYS A 99 -14.04 10.78 10.22
N LYS A 100 -14.06 10.21 11.43
CA LYS A 100 -13.24 9.07 11.81
C LYS A 100 -13.54 7.86 10.93
N SER A 101 -14.80 7.47 10.82
CA SER A 101 -15.24 6.32 10.00
C SER A 101 -14.84 6.49 8.53
N SER A 102 -14.86 7.72 8.01
CA SER A 102 -14.44 8.00 6.65
C SER A 102 -12.92 7.82 6.46
N ILE A 103 -12.12 8.24 7.43
CA ILE A 103 -10.65 8.03 7.42
C ILE A 103 -10.35 6.52 7.48
N ASP A 104 -11.01 5.78 8.37
CA ASP A 104 -10.82 4.34 8.52
C ASP A 104 -11.17 3.60 7.22
N ARG A 105 -12.25 4.03 6.54
CA ARG A 105 -12.63 3.49 5.24
C ARG A 105 -11.57 3.73 4.17
N ILE A 106 -10.98 4.93 4.11
CA ILE A 106 -9.90 5.24 3.15
C ILE A 106 -8.67 4.37 3.42
N ASN A 107 -8.31 4.20 4.69
CA ASN A 107 -7.19 3.33 5.08
C ASN A 107 -7.46 1.86 4.68
N LYS A 108 -8.69 1.38 4.88
CA LYS A 108 -9.09 0.04 4.44
C LYS A 108 -8.98 -0.11 2.92
N ILE A 109 -9.48 0.84 2.15
CA ILE A 109 -9.37 0.85 0.68
C ILE A 109 -7.89 0.74 0.27
N LYS A 110 -6.99 1.53 0.89
CA LYS A 110 -5.54 1.45 0.61
C LYS A 110 -4.98 0.06 0.89
N ILE A 111 -5.35 -0.55 2.02
CA ILE A 111 -4.90 -1.90 2.38
C ILE A 111 -5.39 -2.93 1.37
N ASP A 112 -6.67 -2.84 0.97
CA ASP A 112 -7.27 -3.79 0.04
C ASP A 112 -6.61 -3.70 -1.35
N TYR A 113 -6.34 -2.51 -1.85
CA TYR A 113 -5.59 -2.31 -3.09
C TYR A 113 -4.16 -2.84 -3.02
N THR A 114 -3.48 -2.59 -1.90
CA THR A 114 -2.12 -3.13 -1.70
C THR A 114 -2.13 -4.66 -1.74
N LYS A 115 -3.13 -5.30 -1.12
CA LYS A 115 -3.28 -6.76 -1.16
C LYS A 115 -3.51 -7.28 -2.59
N GLU A 116 -4.35 -6.63 -3.38
CA GLU A 116 -4.60 -7.03 -4.76
C GLU A 116 -3.36 -6.89 -5.65
N ILE A 117 -2.58 -5.82 -5.48
CA ILE A 117 -1.30 -5.67 -6.18
C ILE A 117 -0.34 -6.80 -5.78
N LEU A 118 -0.20 -7.10 -4.49
CA LEU A 118 0.68 -8.18 -4.00
C LEU A 118 0.22 -9.56 -4.49
N LYS A 119 -1.08 -9.81 -4.54
CA LYS A 119 -1.65 -11.06 -5.08
C LYS A 119 -1.26 -11.26 -6.56
N SER A 120 -1.28 -10.19 -7.32
CA SER A 120 -0.86 -10.20 -8.73
C SER A 120 0.66 -10.25 -8.90
N LEU A 121 1.42 -9.67 -7.99
CA LEU A 121 2.87 -9.61 -8.00
C LEU A 121 3.52 -10.96 -7.68
N ASN A 122 2.95 -11.73 -6.75
CA ASN A 122 3.51 -13.01 -6.30
C ASN A 122 3.77 -14.01 -7.44
N PRO A 123 2.83 -14.31 -8.35
CA PRO A 123 3.08 -15.22 -9.45
C PRO A 123 4.13 -14.68 -10.45
N ILE A 124 4.24 -13.36 -10.61
CA ILE A 124 5.26 -12.72 -11.45
C ILE A 124 6.65 -12.94 -10.86
N ILE A 125 6.80 -12.73 -9.54
CA ILE A 125 8.06 -12.99 -8.83
C ILE A 125 8.42 -14.46 -8.93
N ALA A 126 7.49 -15.38 -8.65
CA ALA A 126 7.72 -16.82 -8.70
C ALA A 126 8.23 -17.25 -10.08
N LYS A 127 7.54 -16.83 -11.15
CA LYS A 127 7.96 -17.15 -12.52
C LYS A 127 9.33 -16.57 -12.87
N TYR A 128 9.63 -15.35 -12.43
CA TYR A 128 10.93 -14.72 -12.65
C TYR A 128 12.05 -15.47 -11.93
N VAL A 129 11.81 -15.89 -10.69
CA VAL A 129 12.73 -16.67 -9.84
C VAL A 129 13.09 -17.99 -10.51
N ASP A 130 12.08 -18.74 -10.97
CA ASP A 130 12.27 -20.03 -11.65
C ASP A 130 13.08 -19.87 -12.94
N LEU A 131 12.71 -18.91 -13.80
CA LEU A 131 13.38 -18.67 -15.08
C LEU A 131 14.84 -18.21 -14.94
N ASN A 132 15.19 -17.58 -13.81
CA ASN A 132 16.55 -17.06 -13.57
C ASN A 132 17.37 -17.91 -12.60
N SER A 133 16.87 -19.11 -12.22
CA SER A 133 17.53 -20.01 -11.27
C SER A 133 17.91 -19.30 -9.95
N ILE A 134 17.02 -18.43 -9.46
CA ILE A 134 17.18 -17.73 -8.18
C ILE A 134 16.66 -18.68 -7.09
N SER A 135 17.46 -18.90 -6.04
CA SER A 135 17.10 -19.78 -4.94
C SER A 135 16.31 -19.06 -3.83
N ILE A 136 16.61 -17.76 -3.60
CA ILE A 136 16.00 -16.97 -2.52
C ILE A 136 15.87 -15.52 -2.97
N VAL A 137 14.70 -14.90 -2.66
CA VAL A 137 14.48 -13.45 -2.78
C VAL A 137 14.27 -12.85 -1.40
N ILE A 138 15.05 -11.84 -1.06
CA ILE A 138 15.03 -11.17 0.24
C ILE A 138 14.44 -9.77 0.09
N PRO A 139 13.53 -9.32 0.96
CA PRO A 139 13.07 -7.94 0.96
C PRO A 139 14.23 -6.97 1.22
N LYS A 140 14.38 -5.93 0.39
CA LYS A 140 15.47 -4.93 0.49
C LYS A 140 15.56 -4.28 1.87
N LYS A 141 14.42 -4.07 2.55
CA LYS A 141 14.37 -3.53 3.91
C LYS A 141 15.13 -4.37 4.96
N ASN A 142 15.41 -5.64 4.67
CA ASN A 142 16.11 -6.56 5.55
C ASN A 142 17.61 -6.69 5.19
N ILE A 143 18.10 -5.90 4.23
CA ILE A 143 19.46 -5.96 3.73
C ILE A 143 20.20 -4.68 4.14
N ILE A 144 21.34 -4.84 4.80
CA ILE A 144 22.21 -3.71 5.17
C ILE A 144 23.07 -3.28 3.98
N VAL A 145 23.68 -4.25 3.29
CA VAL A 145 24.54 -4.04 2.11
C VAL A 145 24.29 -5.16 1.10
N GLY A 146 24.12 -4.80 -0.18
CA GLY A 146 23.95 -5.74 -1.28
C GLY A 146 24.53 -5.21 -2.58
N LYS A 147 25.04 -6.10 -3.43
CA LYS A 147 25.49 -5.73 -4.77
C LYS A 147 24.29 -5.34 -5.63
N LYS A 148 24.40 -4.27 -6.41
CA LYS A 148 23.32 -3.76 -7.27
C LYS A 148 22.81 -4.77 -8.28
N ASN A 149 23.66 -5.65 -8.79
CA ASN A 149 23.27 -6.69 -9.74
C ASN A 149 22.41 -7.81 -9.14
N LEU A 150 22.19 -7.82 -7.82
CA LEU A 150 21.26 -8.71 -7.12
C LEU A 150 19.89 -8.08 -6.91
N ASP A 151 19.73 -6.77 -7.20
CA ASP A 151 18.46 -6.06 -7.14
C ASP A 151 17.63 -6.38 -8.39
N ILE A 152 16.50 -7.05 -8.20
CA ILE A 152 15.57 -7.42 -9.28
C ILE A 152 14.34 -6.51 -9.33
N THR A 153 14.33 -5.42 -8.57
CA THR A 153 13.16 -4.53 -8.42
C THR A 153 12.67 -3.99 -9.75
N ASP A 154 13.58 -3.45 -10.58
CA ASP A 154 13.20 -2.82 -11.86
C ASP A 154 12.67 -3.86 -12.87
N GLN A 155 13.24 -5.07 -12.89
CA GLN A 155 12.79 -6.17 -13.73
C GLN A 155 11.37 -6.60 -13.36
N ILE A 156 11.09 -6.69 -12.07
CA ILE A 156 9.76 -7.06 -11.58
C ILE A 156 8.75 -5.94 -11.85
N ILE A 157 9.12 -4.65 -11.69
CA ILE A 157 8.24 -3.52 -12.08
C ILE A 157 7.86 -3.61 -13.55
N LYS A 158 8.84 -3.85 -14.43
CA LYS A 158 8.57 -3.98 -15.86
C LYS A 158 7.59 -5.11 -16.15
N LEU A 159 7.83 -6.29 -15.58
CA LEU A 159 6.93 -7.43 -15.73
C LEU A 159 5.54 -7.16 -15.16
N LEU A 160 5.43 -6.45 -14.03
CA LEU A 160 4.15 -6.07 -13.46
C LEU A 160 3.39 -5.12 -14.38
N ASN A 161 4.05 -4.11 -14.93
CA ASN A 161 3.45 -3.14 -15.85
C ASN A 161 3.00 -3.79 -17.17
N ASP A 162 3.75 -4.78 -17.67
CA ASP A 162 3.41 -5.52 -18.89
C ASP A 162 2.18 -6.43 -18.68
N ASN A 163 2.01 -6.97 -17.48
CA ASN A 163 0.92 -7.91 -17.16
C ASN A 163 -0.35 -7.23 -16.62
N ILE A 164 -0.21 -6.07 -15.92
CA ILE A 164 -1.33 -5.44 -15.22
C ILE A 164 -1.30 -3.93 -15.47
N LYS A 165 -2.19 -3.49 -16.34
CA LYS A 165 -2.35 -2.05 -16.64
C LYS A 165 -3.39 -1.37 -15.75
N LYS A 166 -4.39 -2.12 -15.24
CA LYS A 166 -5.47 -1.60 -14.37
C LYS A 166 -5.93 -2.69 -13.41
N ILE A 167 -6.21 -2.30 -12.18
CA ILE A 167 -7.01 -3.09 -11.23
C ILE A 167 -8.44 -2.57 -11.35
N ASN A 168 -9.43 -3.46 -11.54
CA ASN A 168 -10.84 -3.10 -11.48
C ASN A 168 -11.22 -2.87 -10.01
N PHE A 169 -11.78 -1.70 -9.74
CA PHE A 169 -12.23 -1.23 -8.43
C PHE A 169 -13.72 -1.46 -8.23
#